data_8fcf789840657fbeca83d320f1596e76
#
_entry.id   8fcf789840657fbeca83d320f1596e76
#
_cell.length_a   1.000
_cell.length_b   1.000
_cell.length_c   1.000
_cell.angle_alpha   90.00
_cell.angle_beta   90.00
_cell.angle_gamma   90.00
#
_symmetry.space_group_name_H-M   'P 1'
#
loop_
_entity.id
_entity.type
_entity.pdbx_description
1 polymer ?
#
loop_
_entity_poly.entity_id
_entity_poly.type
_entity_poly.pdbx_seq_one_letter_code
_entity_poly.pdbx_strand_id
1 'polypeptide(L)'
;EGLEELASLASENGCQSMLEIGTAVARTAVYMAEQGLTVATIERDPDMIRQARKNIAESGKPVTLIEGDALETAVTGPFDLIFIDAAKSQYRRFFERYSPLLSENGIIVTDNMKFHGMVDHPEMTENRHTRGLIRRLREYRRFLEGLEDWTTEFLDDKGDGIAVSRRKR
;
A
#
# COMPACT_ATOMS: atom_id res chain seq x y z
N GLU A 1 0.66 12.44 -9.35
CA GLU A 1 1.63 11.54 -10.03
C GLU A 1 1.53 10.12 -9.52
N GLY A 2 1.68 9.88 -8.20
CA GLY A 2 1.57 8.56 -7.62
C GLY A 2 0.19 7.91 -7.76
N LEU A 3 -0.87 8.71 -7.72
CA LEU A 3 -2.25 8.21 -7.88
C LEU A 3 -2.51 7.71 -9.30
N GLU A 4 -2.02 8.44 -10.28
CA GLU A 4 -2.16 8.07 -11.69
C GLU A 4 -1.42 6.77 -11.99
N GLU A 5 -0.23 6.61 -11.40
CA GLU A 5 0.55 5.38 -11.55
C GLU A 5 -0.17 4.18 -10.94
N LEU A 6 -0.74 4.35 -9.75
CA LEU A 6 -1.50 3.29 -9.09
C LEU A 6 -2.74 2.91 -9.93
N ALA A 7 -3.45 3.91 -10.45
CA ALA A 7 -4.61 3.68 -11.32
C ALA A 7 -4.21 2.93 -12.61
N SER A 8 -3.07 3.28 -13.19
CA SER A 8 -2.54 2.60 -14.38
C SER A 8 -2.23 1.14 -14.10
N LEU A 9 -1.58 0.86 -12.96
CA LEU A 9 -1.28 -0.51 -12.55
C LEU A 9 -2.57 -1.32 -12.34
N ALA A 10 -3.58 -0.73 -11.71
CA ALA A 10 -4.87 -1.37 -11.51
C ALA A 10 -5.53 -1.71 -12.84
N SER A 11 -5.56 -0.75 -13.77
CA SER A 11 -6.16 -0.92 -15.09
C SER A 11 -5.43 -1.99 -15.92
N GLU A 12 -4.11 -1.93 -15.96
CA GLU A 12 -3.28 -2.88 -16.72
C GLU A 12 -3.44 -4.32 -16.22
N ASN A 13 -3.74 -4.49 -14.94
CA ASN A 13 -3.90 -5.81 -14.33
C ASN A 13 -5.37 -6.22 -14.15
N GLY A 14 -6.30 -5.44 -14.69
CA GLY A 14 -7.72 -5.76 -14.64
C GLY A 14 -8.31 -5.77 -13.23
N CYS A 15 -7.78 -4.96 -12.32
CA CYS A 15 -8.23 -4.92 -10.94
C CYS A 15 -9.58 -4.25 -10.82
N GLN A 16 -10.53 -4.87 -10.10
CA GLN A 16 -11.85 -4.36 -9.83
C GLN A 16 -12.06 -3.97 -8.38
N SER A 17 -11.18 -4.40 -7.49
CA SER A 17 -11.27 -4.12 -6.05
C SER A 17 -9.90 -3.80 -5.47
N MET A 18 -9.90 -2.97 -4.42
CA MET A 18 -8.67 -2.58 -3.73
C MET A 18 -8.88 -2.60 -2.22
N LEU A 19 -7.89 -3.13 -1.51
CA LEU A 19 -7.74 -2.92 -0.07
C LEU A 19 -6.54 -1.99 0.13
N GLU A 20 -6.75 -0.89 0.84
CA GLU A 20 -5.67 0.03 1.19
C GLU A 20 -5.33 -0.09 2.68
N ILE A 21 -4.04 -0.18 2.97
CA ILE A 21 -3.54 -0.18 4.35
C ILE A 21 -2.90 1.18 4.59
N GLY A 22 -3.54 2.01 5.43
CA GLY A 22 -3.14 3.39 5.66
C GLY A 22 -3.99 4.38 4.88
N THR A 23 -5.20 4.64 5.38
CA THR A 23 -6.16 5.54 4.73
C THR A 23 -5.71 7.00 4.69
N ALA A 24 -5.04 7.45 5.75
CA ALA A 24 -4.78 8.87 5.99
C ALA A 24 -6.09 9.65 5.82
N VAL A 25 -6.12 10.65 4.94
CA VAL A 25 -7.33 11.46 4.71
C VAL A 25 -8.22 10.93 3.57
N ALA A 26 -7.98 9.70 3.14
CA ALA A 26 -8.74 8.99 2.10
C ALA A 26 -8.59 9.54 0.68
N ARG A 27 -7.53 10.27 0.41
CA ARG A 27 -7.30 10.82 -0.95
C ARG A 27 -7.13 9.70 -1.98
N THR A 28 -6.30 8.72 -1.68
CA THR A 28 -6.04 7.58 -2.57
C THR A 28 -7.30 6.72 -2.72
N ALA A 29 -7.97 6.42 -1.61
CA ALA A 29 -9.18 5.59 -1.63
C ALA A 29 -10.28 6.21 -2.48
N VAL A 30 -10.54 7.51 -2.33
CA VAL A 30 -11.55 8.23 -3.10
C VAL A 30 -11.17 8.24 -4.59
N TYR A 31 -9.91 8.56 -4.90
CA TYR A 31 -9.43 8.59 -6.28
C TYR A 31 -9.62 7.24 -6.97
N MET A 32 -9.26 6.15 -6.29
CA MET A 32 -9.39 4.81 -6.86
C MET A 32 -10.86 4.40 -7.02
N ALA A 33 -11.73 4.81 -6.10
CA ALA A 33 -13.17 4.61 -6.24
C ALA A 33 -13.73 5.38 -7.44
N GLU A 34 -13.21 6.58 -7.70
CA GLU A 34 -13.57 7.37 -8.89
C GLU A 34 -13.15 6.66 -10.18
N GLN A 35 -12.10 5.84 -10.13
CA GLN A 35 -11.65 5.04 -11.28
C GLN A 35 -12.49 3.76 -11.47
N GLY A 36 -13.48 3.54 -10.61
CA GLY A 36 -14.39 2.42 -10.74
C GLY A 36 -14.10 1.20 -9.87
N LEU A 37 -13.06 1.25 -9.01
CA LEU A 37 -12.78 0.15 -8.11
C LEU A 37 -13.69 0.16 -6.89
N THR A 38 -13.99 -1.03 -6.39
CA THR A 38 -14.60 -1.19 -5.06
C THR A 38 -13.48 -1.10 -4.04
N VAL A 39 -13.53 -0.13 -3.14
CA VAL A 39 -12.42 0.19 -2.23
C VAL A 39 -12.79 -0.03 -0.77
N ALA A 40 -11.91 -0.73 -0.05
CA ALA A 40 -11.90 -0.79 1.40
C ALA A 40 -10.55 -0.24 1.88
N THR A 41 -10.55 0.50 2.97
CA THR A 41 -9.33 1.13 3.49
C THR A 41 -9.31 1.08 5.01
N ILE A 42 -8.13 0.89 5.60
CA ILE A 42 -7.95 0.70 7.04
C ILE A 42 -7.17 1.87 7.63
N GLU A 43 -7.69 2.46 8.71
CA GLU A 43 -7.03 3.53 9.44
C GLU A 43 -7.28 3.42 10.94
N ARG A 44 -6.26 3.69 11.75
CA ARG A 44 -6.39 3.66 13.21
C ARG A 44 -6.32 5.02 13.90
N ASP A 45 -5.74 6.03 13.23
CA ASP A 45 -5.59 7.37 13.82
C ASP A 45 -6.94 8.08 13.84
N PRO A 46 -7.46 8.46 15.05
CA PRO A 46 -8.77 9.11 15.14
C PRO A 46 -8.90 10.40 14.34
N ASP A 47 -7.83 11.20 14.26
CA ASP A 47 -7.86 12.47 13.52
C ASP A 47 -7.95 12.21 12.00
N MET A 48 -7.18 11.25 11.52
CA MET A 48 -7.23 10.83 10.11
C MET A 48 -8.58 10.23 9.77
N ILE A 49 -9.13 9.40 10.65
CA ILE A 49 -10.47 8.80 10.46
C ILE A 49 -11.52 9.88 10.28
N ARG A 50 -11.52 10.92 11.12
CA ARG A 50 -12.50 12.02 10.99
C ARG A 50 -12.40 12.72 9.64
N GLN A 51 -11.18 13.04 9.22
CA GLN A 51 -10.95 13.68 7.93
C GLN A 51 -11.29 12.77 6.77
N ALA A 52 -10.96 11.49 6.88
CA ALA A 52 -11.28 10.49 5.86
C ALA A 52 -12.80 10.35 5.69
N ARG A 53 -13.55 10.26 6.79
CA ARG A 53 -15.01 10.18 6.74
C ARG A 53 -15.62 11.37 6.03
N LYS A 54 -15.13 12.57 6.33
CA LYS A 54 -15.59 13.79 5.68
C LYS A 54 -15.31 13.76 4.17
N ASN A 55 -14.09 13.41 3.80
CA ASN A 55 -13.69 13.37 2.39
C ASN A 55 -14.44 12.30 1.60
N ILE A 56 -14.68 11.15 2.19
CA ILE A 56 -15.46 10.07 1.58
C ILE A 56 -16.91 10.54 1.36
N ALA A 57 -17.51 11.14 2.38
CA ALA A 57 -18.89 11.65 2.29
C ALA A 57 -19.01 12.72 1.20
N GLU A 58 -18.11 13.68 1.15
CA GLU A 58 -18.10 14.75 0.15
C GLU A 58 -17.91 14.23 -1.27
N SER A 59 -17.16 13.14 -1.43
CA SER A 59 -16.91 12.55 -2.75
C SER A 59 -18.12 11.89 -3.36
N GLY A 60 -19.05 11.44 -2.53
CA GLY A 60 -20.21 10.63 -2.98
C GLY A 60 -19.84 9.23 -3.46
N LYS A 61 -18.60 8.79 -3.24
CA LYS A 61 -18.15 7.47 -3.69
C LYS A 61 -18.27 6.42 -2.58
N PRO A 62 -18.59 5.15 -2.93
CA PRO A 62 -18.77 4.09 -1.94
C PRO A 62 -17.42 3.51 -1.50
N VAL A 63 -16.77 4.15 -0.54
CA VAL A 63 -15.54 3.66 0.07
C VAL A 63 -15.86 3.12 1.46
N THR A 64 -15.43 1.88 1.74
CA THR A 64 -15.59 1.28 3.06
C THR A 64 -14.37 1.64 3.92
N LEU A 65 -14.61 2.42 4.96
CA LEU A 65 -13.56 2.78 5.93
C LEU A 65 -13.63 1.81 7.11
N ILE A 66 -12.53 1.09 7.32
CA ILE A 66 -12.38 0.15 8.43
C ILE A 66 -11.52 0.82 9.49
N GLU A 67 -12.10 1.05 10.68
CA GLU A 67 -11.39 1.69 11.79
C GLU A 67 -10.69 0.61 12.62
N GLY A 68 -9.39 0.73 12.78
CA GLY A 68 -8.62 -0.18 13.61
C GLY A 68 -7.17 -0.29 13.20
N ASP A 69 -6.43 -1.07 13.99
CA ASP A 69 -5.04 -1.41 13.69
C ASP A 69 -5.03 -2.48 12.59
N ALA A 70 -4.35 -2.19 11.50
CA ALA A 70 -4.28 -3.12 10.36
C ALA A 70 -3.64 -4.46 10.73
N LEU A 71 -2.84 -4.54 11.79
CA LEU A 71 -2.26 -5.80 12.25
C LEU A 71 -3.21 -6.64 13.08
N GLU A 72 -4.35 -6.08 13.50
CA GLU A 72 -5.32 -6.76 14.38
C GLU A 72 -6.72 -6.86 13.78
N THR A 73 -7.05 -5.99 12.85
CA THR A 73 -8.40 -5.89 12.27
C THR A 73 -8.69 -7.06 11.34
N ALA A 74 -9.87 -7.66 11.50
CA ALA A 74 -10.33 -8.72 10.60
C ALA A 74 -10.91 -8.10 9.33
N VAL A 75 -10.46 -8.59 8.18
CA VAL A 75 -10.91 -8.13 6.87
C VAL A 75 -11.22 -9.35 6.02
N THR A 76 -12.32 -9.27 5.27
CA THR A 76 -12.75 -10.34 4.36
C THR A 76 -12.44 -9.93 2.92
N GLY A 77 -11.68 -10.76 2.22
CA GLY A 77 -11.38 -10.60 0.80
C GLY A 77 -12.28 -11.47 -0.09
N PRO A 78 -11.88 -11.74 -1.33
CA PRO A 78 -10.58 -11.37 -1.90
C PRO A 78 -10.53 -9.94 -2.44
N PHE A 79 -9.31 -9.47 -2.69
CA PHE A 79 -9.04 -8.18 -3.33
C PHE A 79 -8.09 -8.38 -4.51
N ASP A 80 -8.32 -7.65 -5.59
CA ASP A 80 -7.44 -7.71 -6.78
C ASP A 80 -6.18 -6.89 -6.61
N LEU A 81 -6.27 -5.84 -5.80
CA LEU A 81 -5.15 -4.95 -5.51
C LEU A 81 -5.08 -4.72 -4.00
N ILE A 82 -3.92 -4.94 -3.43
CA ILE A 82 -3.64 -4.56 -2.04
C ILE A 82 -2.56 -3.49 -2.08
N PHE A 83 -2.90 -2.31 -1.56
CA PHE A 83 -1.98 -1.16 -1.55
C PHE A 83 -1.50 -0.90 -0.14
N ILE A 84 -0.18 -0.98 0.06
CA ILE A 84 0.47 -0.79 1.36
C ILE A 84 1.17 0.56 1.37
N ASP A 85 0.63 1.51 2.12
CA ASP A 85 1.19 2.84 2.31
C ASP A 85 0.93 3.29 3.75
N ALA A 86 1.61 2.68 4.69
CA ALA A 86 1.39 2.90 6.11
C ALA A 86 2.73 2.96 6.86
N ALA A 87 2.79 2.43 8.08
CA ALA A 87 4.01 2.42 8.89
C ALA A 87 5.07 1.52 8.24
N LYS A 88 6.11 2.13 7.69
CA LYS A 88 7.19 1.48 6.91
C LYS A 88 7.88 0.34 7.67
N SER A 89 7.97 0.47 8.99
CA SER A 89 8.57 -0.57 9.83
C SER A 89 7.75 -1.86 9.88
N GLN A 90 6.49 -1.83 9.40
CA GLN A 90 5.55 -2.95 9.47
C GLN A 90 5.22 -3.55 8.11
N TYR A 91 5.87 -3.12 7.03
CA TYR A 91 5.54 -3.54 5.66
C TYR A 91 5.54 -5.06 5.48
N ARG A 92 6.55 -5.74 6.00
CA ARG A 92 6.61 -7.20 5.94
C ARG A 92 5.42 -7.85 6.64
N ARG A 93 5.04 -7.35 7.82
CA ARG A 93 3.90 -7.87 8.59
C ARG A 93 2.59 -7.64 7.84
N PHE A 94 2.43 -6.50 7.19
CA PHE A 94 1.26 -6.23 6.36
C PHE A 94 1.22 -7.18 5.17
N PHE A 95 2.34 -7.37 4.49
CA PHE A 95 2.41 -8.30 3.37
C PHE A 95 2.00 -9.72 3.81
N GLU A 96 2.60 -10.21 4.88
CA GLU A 96 2.32 -11.56 5.38
C GLU A 96 0.86 -11.72 5.82
N ARG A 97 0.30 -10.71 6.46
CA ARG A 97 -1.09 -10.74 6.93
C ARG A 97 -2.11 -10.68 5.80
N TYR A 98 -1.88 -9.84 4.82
CA TYR A 98 -2.88 -9.55 3.79
C TYR A 98 -2.70 -10.28 2.47
N SER A 99 -1.52 -10.82 2.19
CA SER A 99 -1.31 -11.59 0.95
C SER A 99 -2.29 -12.77 0.77
N PRO A 100 -2.74 -13.46 1.83
CA PRO A 100 -3.77 -14.49 1.67
C PRO A 100 -5.11 -13.98 1.16
N LEU A 101 -5.38 -12.68 1.26
CA LEU A 101 -6.62 -12.06 0.80
C LEU A 101 -6.52 -11.59 -0.65
N LEU A 102 -5.36 -11.73 -1.28
CA LEU A 102 -5.16 -11.32 -2.67
C LEU A 102 -5.78 -12.36 -3.61
N SER A 103 -6.57 -11.90 -4.58
CA SER A 103 -7.12 -12.77 -5.61
C SER A 103 -5.98 -13.41 -6.42
N GLU A 104 -6.28 -14.49 -7.12
CA GLU A 104 -5.25 -15.31 -7.81
C GLU A 104 -4.35 -14.52 -8.75
N ASN A 105 -4.92 -13.61 -9.52
CA ASN A 105 -4.18 -12.79 -10.48
C ASN A 105 -3.97 -11.35 -9.98
N GLY A 106 -4.12 -11.13 -8.68
CA GLY A 106 -3.99 -9.81 -8.09
C GLY A 106 -2.55 -9.35 -7.93
N ILE A 107 -2.41 -8.09 -7.52
CA ILE A 107 -1.12 -7.47 -7.27
C ILE A 107 -1.10 -6.82 -5.89
N ILE A 108 0.07 -6.84 -5.26
CA ILE A 108 0.33 -6.09 -4.03
C ILE A 108 1.30 -4.97 -4.41
N VAL A 109 0.89 -3.72 -4.16
CA VAL A 109 1.70 -2.55 -4.44
C VAL A 109 2.13 -1.92 -3.13
N THR A 110 3.43 -1.74 -2.95
CA THR A 110 3.99 -1.05 -1.80
C THR A 110 4.63 0.25 -2.25
N ASP A 111 4.25 1.36 -1.63
CA ASP A 111 4.76 2.69 -1.96
C ASP A 111 5.94 3.09 -1.08
N ASN A 112 6.59 4.20 -1.43
CA ASN A 112 7.69 4.82 -0.68
C ASN A 112 8.89 3.90 -0.43
N MET A 113 9.19 3.03 -1.38
CA MET A 113 10.29 2.07 -1.26
C MET A 113 11.68 2.71 -1.23
N LYS A 114 11.80 3.94 -1.72
CA LYS A 114 13.08 4.67 -1.74
C LYS A 114 13.23 5.67 -0.59
N PHE A 115 12.14 5.98 0.10
CA PHE A 115 12.10 6.93 1.21
C PHE A 115 12.85 8.22 0.89
N HIS A 116 12.37 8.95 -0.14
CA HIS A 116 12.96 10.21 -0.62
C HIS A 116 14.43 10.05 -1.03
N GLY A 117 14.80 8.87 -1.55
CA GLY A 117 16.15 8.54 -1.98
C GLY A 117 17.08 8.06 -0.87
N MET A 118 16.64 8.09 0.40
CA MET A 118 17.46 7.72 1.55
C MET A 118 17.80 6.22 1.60
N VAL A 119 17.00 5.36 0.97
CA VAL A 119 17.30 3.92 0.91
C VAL A 119 18.59 3.67 0.15
N ASP A 120 18.82 4.42 -0.93
CA ASP A 120 20.06 4.33 -1.72
C ASP A 120 21.20 5.17 -1.11
N HIS A 121 20.85 6.21 -0.38
CA HIS A 121 21.77 7.19 0.18
C HIS A 121 21.50 7.42 1.68
N PRO A 122 21.78 6.43 2.53
CA PRO A 122 21.50 6.55 3.98
C PRO A 122 22.31 7.65 4.67
N GLU A 123 23.41 8.11 4.04
CA GLU A 123 24.21 9.21 4.53
C GLU A 123 23.49 10.55 4.53
N MET A 124 22.35 10.66 3.85
CA MET A 124 21.53 11.88 3.83
C MET A 124 20.93 12.23 5.18
N THR A 125 20.96 11.30 6.14
CA THR A 125 20.40 11.54 7.47
C THR A 125 21.30 10.95 8.57
N GLU A 126 21.37 11.66 9.69
CA GLU A 126 22.02 11.17 10.92
C GLU A 126 20.98 10.76 11.96
N ASN A 127 19.68 10.96 11.66
CA ASN A 127 18.58 10.64 12.57
C ASN A 127 18.50 9.12 12.75
N ARG A 128 18.65 8.66 14.00
CA ARG A 128 18.64 7.22 14.33
C ARG A 128 17.33 6.53 13.95
N HIS A 129 16.19 7.19 14.18
CA HIS A 129 14.88 6.66 13.84
C HIS A 129 14.75 6.48 12.32
N THR A 130 15.14 7.50 11.56
CA THR A 130 15.10 7.46 10.09
C THR A 130 16.01 6.37 9.53
N ARG A 131 17.21 6.21 10.09
CA ARG A 131 18.13 5.14 9.70
C ARG A 131 17.54 3.75 9.96
N GLY A 132 16.79 3.61 11.07
CA GLY A 132 16.07 2.39 11.39
C GLY A 132 15.01 2.07 10.35
N LEU A 133 14.26 3.07 9.89
CA LEU A 133 13.25 2.90 8.83
C LEU A 133 13.90 2.50 7.51
N ILE A 134 15.02 3.13 7.15
CA ILE A 134 15.79 2.79 5.94
C ILE A 134 16.22 1.32 5.98
N ARG A 135 16.74 0.87 7.11
CA ARG A 135 17.16 -0.52 7.28
C ARG A 135 15.99 -1.47 7.10
N ARG A 136 14.82 -1.15 7.65
CA ARG A 136 13.62 -1.98 7.51
C ARG A 136 13.10 -2.03 6.08
N LEU A 137 13.18 -0.92 5.34
CA LEU A 137 12.83 -0.91 3.92
C LEU A 137 13.78 -1.79 3.10
N ARG A 138 15.07 -1.75 3.39
CA ARG A 138 16.05 -2.64 2.75
C ARG A 138 15.80 -4.10 3.08
N GLU A 139 15.45 -4.39 4.32
CA GLU A 139 15.09 -5.75 4.75
C GLU A 139 13.82 -6.23 4.05
N TYR A 140 12.83 -5.34 3.91
CA TYR A 140 11.59 -5.66 3.20
C TYR A 140 11.86 -5.94 1.72
N ARG A 141 12.73 -5.15 1.08
CA ARG A 141 13.12 -5.40 -0.31
C ARG A 141 13.76 -6.79 -0.46
N ARG A 142 14.67 -7.15 0.43
CA ARG A 142 15.28 -8.49 0.44
C ARG A 142 14.25 -9.58 0.70
N PHE A 143 13.31 -9.33 1.59
CA PHE A 143 12.22 -10.26 1.86
C PHE A 143 11.42 -10.53 0.59
N LEU A 144 11.03 -9.50 -0.14
CA LEU A 144 10.29 -9.65 -1.41
C LEU A 144 11.11 -10.41 -2.46
N GLU A 145 12.37 -10.07 -2.61
CA GLU A 145 13.26 -10.73 -3.57
C GLU A 145 13.47 -12.21 -3.25
N GLY A 146 13.39 -12.58 -1.97
CA GLY A 146 13.59 -13.95 -1.52
C GLY A 146 12.35 -14.84 -1.53
N LEU A 147 11.18 -14.31 -1.89
CA LEU A 147 9.94 -15.10 -1.92
C LEU A 147 9.92 -16.02 -3.14
N GLU A 148 9.89 -17.33 -2.90
CA GLU A 148 9.93 -18.33 -3.97
C GLU A 148 8.69 -18.34 -4.85
N ASP A 149 7.51 -18.11 -4.24
CA ASP A 149 6.23 -18.19 -4.94
C ASP A 149 5.74 -16.85 -5.48
N TRP A 150 6.57 -15.81 -5.39
CA TRP A 150 6.23 -14.45 -5.80
C TRP A 150 7.29 -13.87 -6.71
N THR A 151 6.84 -12.99 -7.59
CA THR A 151 7.72 -12.15 -8.41
C THR A 151 7.44 -10.70 -8.06
N THR A 152 8.48 -9.93 -7.75
CA THR A 152 8.35 -8.51 -7.43
C THR A 152 9.13 -7.67 -8.44
N GLU A 153 8.47 -6.69 -9.00
CA GLU A 153 9.07 -5.69 -9.88
C GLU A 153 9.24 -4.40 -9.09
N PHE A 154 10.45 -3.85 -9.09
CA PHE A 154 10.75 -2.60 -8.38
C PHE A 154 10.81 -1.45 -9.39
N LEU A 155 9.83 -0.55 -9.31
CA LEU A 155 9.71 0.61 -10.20
C LEU A 155 10.34 1.82 -9.48
N ASP A 156 11.67 1.84 -9.46
CA ASP A 156 12.46 2.84 -8.72
C ASP A 156 12.37 4.24 -9.33
N ASP A 157 11.97 4.35 -10.58
CA ASP A 157 11.80 5.61 -11.30
C ASP A 157 10.38 6.18 -11.21
N LYS A 158 9.47 5.50 -10.52
CA LYS A 158 8.08 5.94 -10.33
C LYS A 158 7.87 6.50 -8.94
N GLY A 159 7.53 7.80 -8.86
CA GLY A 159 7.33 8.48 -7.58
C GLY A 159 8.52 8.28 -6.63
N ASP A 160 8.25 7.87 -5.40
CA ASP A 160 9.26 7.57 -4.38
C ASP A 160 9.62 6.07 -4.34
N GLY A 161 9.51 5.38 -5.49
CA GLY A 161 9.77 3.95 -5.62
C GLY A 161 8.58 3.09 -5.23
N ILE A 162 8.21 2.18 -6.13
CA ILE A 162 7.05 1.30 -5.97
C ILE A 162 7.51 -0.15 -6.13
N ALA A 163 7.03 -1.04 -5.28
CA ALA A 163 7.21 -2.48 -5.46
C ALA A 163 5.87 -3.10 -5.88
N VAL A 164 5.86 -3.85 -6.97
CA VAL A 164 4.68 -4.54 -7.47
C VAL A 164 4.93 -6.05 -7.37
N SER A 165 4.20 -6.71 -6.50
CA SER A 165 4.38 -8.13 -6.22
C SER A 165 3.18 -8.93 -6.73
N ARG A 166 3.45 -10.07 -7.38
CA ARG A 166 2.41 -10.99 -7.85
C ARG A 166 2.85 -12.43 -7.67
N ARG A 167 1.90 -13.35 -7.51
CA ARG A 167 2.23 -14.76 -7.41
C ARG A 167 2.77 -15.28 -8.73
N LYS A 168 3.75 -16.17 -8.64
CA LYS A 168 4.23 -16.89 -9.82
C LYS A 168 3.14 -17.85 -10.33
N ARG A 169 3.03 -17.98 -11.62
CA ARG A 169 2.12 -18.91 -12.28
C ARG A 169 2.75 -20.28 -12.49
#